data_107942a003c79ac5005160c3970aceb2
#
_entry.id   107942a003c79ac5005160c3970aceb2
#
_cell.length_a   1.000
_cell.length_b   1.000
_cell.length_c   1.000
_cell.angle_alpha   90.00
_cell.angle_beta   90.00
_cell.angle_gamma   90.00
#
_symmetry.space_group_name_H-M   'P 1'
#
loop_
_entity.id
_entity.type
_entity.pdbx_description
1 polymer ?
#
loop_
_entity_poly.entity_id
_entity_poly.type
_entity_poly.pdbx_seq_one_letter_code
_entity_poly.pdbx_strand_id
1 'polypeptide(L)'
;MLIQFTIENFLSFKEENALNMLATTDRKHKHHLLTNKKKKPLLRTAALYGANGSGKSNLIRAMAFAQDLIVEGTRPKQRIDVTPFKLDKSCWQAPSRFEFIINYQGAIYTYGFVVDEKEVREEWLFAIHNIKEVTLFERLTTRNGKIKVEIGPSLAGKKAKKHQFVKFIAEGTRPNNLFLHELYEKNVAEIMPLIDWFRAVLIIIGPESNYRDLIFDAHMNGQFLQFMGDFLRAADTGVDGIVPEKVEFNFEKLFPDLPESMKSKLTNISTNERILLSAPDGRRFAMMREPNGELTLLKLKARHHLKDAGEHIDFEIENESDGTRRLMDLLPALLHSKSSEKVYLIDEIDRSMHPLLSRMFLEAYLNDPECGRGQLIITTHESQLLDRNLLRRDEIWFAEKDKNGGSHLYSLSEFKVRNDLKLEKGYLDGRFGAIPFLGDLENLPYCSVGE
;
A
#
# COMPACT_ATOMS: atom_id res chain seq x y z
N MET A 1 -12.44 1.73 1.38
CA MET A 1 -11.91 1.30 2.69
C MET A 1 -11.66 -0.18 2.68
N LEU A 2 -10.53 -0.63 3.19
CA LEU A 2 -10.25 -2.03 3.44
C LEU A 2 -11.02 -2.50 4.68
N ILE A 3 -11.68 -3.65 4.58
CA ILE A 3 -12.30 -4.35 5.72
C ILE A 3 -11.40 -5.48 6.17
N GLN A 4 -10.92 -6.30 5.22
CA GLN A 4 -10.04 -7.43 5.51
C GLN A 4 -9.17 -7.74 4.29
N PHE A 5 -7.95 -8.19 4.55
CA PHE A 5 -7.09 -8.83 3.56
C PHE A 5 -6.66 -10.19 4.07
N THR A 6 -6.83 -11.22 3.26
CA THR A 6 -6.46 -12.62 3.59
C THR A 6 -5.41 -13.11 2.61
N ILE A 7 -4.43 -13.85 3.13
CA ILE A 7 -3.31 -14.40 2.39
C ILE A 7 -3.02 -15.84 2.85
N GLU A 8 -2.64 -16.71 1.90
CA GLU A 8 -2.19 -18.08 2.18
C GLU A 8 -1.12 -18.49 1.16
N ASN A 9 -0.15 -19.29 1.58
CA ASN A 9 0.93 -19.85 0.78
C ASN A 9 1.68 -18.81 -0.05
N PHE A 10 2.11 -17.70 0.54
CA PHE A 10 2.88 -16.67 -0.16
C PHE A 10 4.01 -16.12 0.70
N LEU A 11 5.22 -16.09 0.16
CA LEU A 11 6.46 -15.65 0.82
C LEU A 11 6.66 -16.36 2.18
N SER A 12 6.45 -15.67 3.31
CA SER A 12 6.58 -16.24 4.65
C SER A 12 5.27 -16.76 5.24
N PHE A 13 4.14 -16.52 4.60
CA PHE A 13 2.83 -17.00 5.06
C PHE A 13 2.57 -18.41 4.49
N LYS A 14 2.64 -19.43 5.34
CA LYS A 14 2.30 -20.81 4.98
C LYS A 14 0.80 -21.03 5.04
N GLU A 15 0.24 -20.80 6.22
CA GLU A 15 -1.18 -20.96 6.50
C GLU A 15 -1.96 -19.68 6.18
N GLU A 16 -3.29 -19.78 6.17
CA GLU A 16 -4.16 -18.62 6.01
C GLU A 16 -3.97 -17.61 7.14
N ASN A 17 -3.74 -16.37 6.80
CA ASN A 17 -3.63 -15.25 7.73
C ASN A 17 -4.48 -14.08 7.24
N ALA A 18 -5.07 -13.32 8.16
CA ALA A 18 -5.93 -12.19 7.81
C ALA A 18 -5.61 -10.94 8.63
N LEU A 19 -5.45 -9.82 7.96
CA LEU A 19 -5.48 -8.49 8.57
C LEU A 19 -6.91 -7.97 8.53
N ASN A 20 -7.52 -7.74 9.71
CA ASN A 20 -8.91 -7.31 9.83
C ASN A 20 -8.98 -5.89 10.39
N MET A 21 -9.69 -5.00 9.67
CA MET A 21 -9.87 -3.59 10.03
C MET A 21 -11.22 -3.32 10.71
N LEU A 22 -11.98 -4.34 11.13
CA LEU A 22 -13.19 -4.16 11.93
C LEU A 22 -12.85 -3.81 13.38
N ALA A 23 -13.45 -2.73 13.88
CA ALA A 23 -13.23 -2.32 15.24
C ALA A 23 -13.84 -3.31 16.25
N THR A 24 -13.11 -3.52 17.34
CA THR A 24 -13.60 -4.28 18.51
C THR A 24 -14.39 -3.38 19.47
N THR A 25 -14.72 -3.91 20.64
CA THR A 25 -15.46 -3.19 21.70
C THR A 25 -14.57 -2.23 22.52
N ASP A 26 -13.31 -1.99 22.13
CA ASP A 26 -12.45 -1.01 22.80
C ASP A 26 -13.08 0.38 22.76
N ARG A 27 -13.15 1.05 23.91
CA ARG A 27 -13.82 2.35 24.08
C ARG A 27 -12.88 3.55 23.96
N LYS A 28 -11.56 3.33 23.91
CA LYS A 28 -10.58 4.40 23.74
C LYS A 28 -10.58 4.92 22.29
N HIS A 29 -10.16 6.14 22.10
CA HIS A 29 -9.94 6.77 20.79
C HIS A 29 -11.08 6.54 19.79
N LYS A 30 -12.31 6.89 20.16
CA LYS A 30 -13.49 6.73 19.28
C LYS A 30 -13.36 7.49 17.95
N HIS A 31 -12.55 8.55 17.92
CA HIS A 31 -12.26 9.32 16.73
C HIS A 31 -11.39 8.58 15.70
N HIS A 32 -10.75 7.46 16.12
CA HIS A 32 -10.05 6.56 15.19
C HIS A 32 -10.99 5.61 14.44
N LEU A 33 -12.30 5.78 14.56
CA LEU A 33 -13.25 4.89 13.93
C LEU A 33 -13.95 5.58 12.75
N LEU A 34 -13.97 4.89 11.63
CA LEU A 34 -14.82 5.20 10.50
C LEU A 34 -16.21 4.63 10.79
N THR A 35 -17.13 5.49 11.20
CA THR A 35 -18.46 5.08 11.60
C THR A 35 -19.46 5.29 10.47
N ASN A 36 -20.28 4.27 10.22
CA ASN A 36 -21.47 4.37 9.40
C ASN A 36 -22.65 3.82 10.21
N LYS A 37 -23.76 4.58 10.31
CA LYS A 37 -24.94 4.24 11.14
C LYS A 37 -25.50 2.82 10.95
N LYS A 38 -25.19 2.15 9.82
CA LYS A 38 -25.75 0.83 9.45
C LYS A 38 -24.70 -0.29 9.41
N LYS A 39 -23.42 -0.02 9.63
CA LYS A 39 -22.34 -1.02 9.50
C LYS A 39 -21.45 -1.02 10.75
N LYS A 40 -20.75 -2.13 11.01
CA LYS A 40 -19.71 -2.16 12.04
C LYS A 40 -18.65 -1.11 11.74
N PRO A 41 -18.15 -0.37 12.75
CA PRO A 41 -17.09 0.60 12.57
C PRO A 41 -15.82 -0.06 12.02
N LEU A 42 -15.11 0.68 11.15
CA LEU A 42 -13.79 0.29 10.67
C LEU A 42 -12.70 1.09 11.39
N LEU A 43 -11.55 0.48 11.58
CA LEU A 43 -10.36 1.13 12.08
C LEU A 43 -9.78 2.06 11.00
N ARG A 44 -9.32 3.23 11.42
CA ARG A 44 -8.56 4.14 10.56
C ARG A 44 -7.10 3.73 10.44
N THR A 45 -6.59 2.98 11.41
CA THR A 45 -5.18 2.62 11.47
C THR A 45 -5.00 1.17 11.87
N ALA A 46 -3.94 0.54 11.35
CA ALA A 46 -3.36 -0.68 11.85
C ALA A 46 -1.83 -0.54 11.85
N ALA A 47 -1.20 -0.79 12.99
CA ALA A 47 0.24 -0.77 13.14
C ALA A 47 0.77 -2.18 13.43
N LEU A 48 1.60 -2.69 12.51
CA LEU A 48 2.16 -4.04 12.57
C LEU A 48 3.56 -4.00 13.19
N TYR A 49 3.71 -4.71 14.29
CA TYR A 49 4.96 -4.89 15.03
C TYR A 49 5.49 -6.31 14.86
N GLY A 50 6.77 -6.50 15.14
CA GLY A 50 7.40 -7.82 15.11
C GLY A 50 8.89 -7.75 14.85
N ALA A 51 9.59 -8.84 15.14
CA ALA A 51 11.03 -8.97 14.88
C ALA A 51 11.40 -8.78 13.39
N ASN A 52 12.68 -8.56 13.12
CA ASN A 52 13.20 -8.58 11.77
C ASN A 52 12.93 -9.93 11.12
N GLY A 53 12.42 -9.91 9.90
CA GLY A 53 12.07 -11.12 9.16
C GLY A 53 10.78 -11.81 9.64
N SER A 54 9.98 -11.25 10.56
CA SER A 54 8.73 -11.85 11.04
C SER A 54 7.62 -11.96 9.99
N GLY A 55 7.71 -11.21 8.89
CA GLY A 55 6.72 -11.23 7.81
C GLY A 55 5.93 -9.94 7.63
N LYS A 56 6.20 -8.87 8.40
CA LYS A 56 5.53 -7.57 8.26
C LYS A 56 5.56 -7.05 6.82
N SER A 57 6.75 -6.90 6.24
CA SER A 57 6.91 -6.45 4.85
C SER A 57 6.34 -7.44 3.83
N ASN A 58 6.28 -8.74 4.16
CA ASN A 58 5.69 -9.74 3.27
C ASN A 58 4.18 -9.59 3.15
N LEU A 59 3.48 -9.10 4.19
CA LEU A 59 2.07 -8.73 4.10
C LEU A 59 1.87 -7.59 3.10
N ILE A 60 2.68 -6.53 3.20
CA ILE A 60 2.63 -5.39 2.26
C ILE A 60 2.95 -5.83 0.83
N ARG A 61 4.00 -6.67 0.67
CA ARG A 61 4.35 -7.26 -0.65
C ARG A 61 3.25 -8.12 -1.24
N ALA A 62 2.49 -8.84 -0.40
CA ALA A 62 1.36 -9.63 -0.85
C ALA A 62 0.24 -8.75 -1.41
N MET A 63 -0.05 -7.64 -0.73
CA MET A 63 -1.06 -6.68 -1.21
C MET A 63 -0.57 -5.97 -2.49
N ALA A 64 0.72 -5.65 -2.59
CA ALA A 64 1.33 -5.07 -3.80
C ALA A 64 1.28 -6.05 -4.98
N PHE A 65 1.69 -7.30 -4.78
CA PHE A 65 1.61 -8.35 -5.80
C PHE A 65 0.17 -8.52 -6.33
N ALA A 66 -0.79 -8.56 -5.40
CA ALA A 66 -2.19 -8.70 -5.79
C ALA A 66 -2.70 -7.47 -6.57
N GLN A 67 -2.35 -6.26 -6.13
CA GLN A 67 -2.67 -5.01 -6.82
C GLN A 67 -2.10 -4.99 -8.23
N ASP A 68 -0.82 -5.33 -8.39
CA ASP A 68 -0.14 -5.35 -9.69
C ASP A 68 -0.79 -6.37 -10.64
N LEU A 69 -1.10 -7.58 -10.15
CA LEU A 69 -1.76 -8.60 -10.96
C LEU A 69 -3.17 -8.19 -11.40
N ILE A 70 -3.92 -7.48 -10.53
CA ILE A 70 -5.27 -6.98 -10.82
C ILE A 70 -5.23 -5.85 -11.84
N VAL A 71 -4.32 -4.89 -11.66
CA VAL A 71 -4.29 -3.64 -12.44
C VAL A 71 -3.52 -3.79 -13.75
N GLU A 72 -2.35 -4.43 -13.71
CA GLU A 72 -1.47 -4.55 -14.88
C GLU A 72 -1.68 -5.86 -15.66
N GLY A 73 -2.22 -6.89 -14.98
CA GLY A 73 -2.41 -8.22 -15.56
C GLY A 73 -1.10 -8.90 -15.96
N THR A 74 -1.20 -9.86 -16.88
CA THR A 74 -0.04 -10.60 -17.40
C THR A 74 0.01 -10.55 -18.93
N ARG A 75 1.22 -10.67 -19.50
CA ARG A 75 1.38 -10.84 -20.95
C ARG A 75 1.10 -12.30 -21.38
N PRO A 76 0.74 -12.54 -22.64
CA PRO A 76 0.59 -13.90 -23.16
C PRO A 76 1.85 -14.74 -22.89
N LYS A 77 1.64 -15.95 -22.34
CA LYS A 77 2.72 -16.91 -21.99
C LYS A 77 3.69 -16.46 -20.89
N GLN A 78 3.49 -15.30 -20.28
CA GLN A 78 4.26 -14.87 -19.11
C GLN A 78 3.86 -15.74 -17.91
N ARG A 79 4.83 -16.10 -17.07
CA ARG A 79 4.53 -16.70 -15.76
C ARG A 79 3.99 -15.63 -14.82
N ILE A 80 3.11 -16.04 -13.93
CA ILE A 80 2.69 -15.22 -12.79
C ILE A 80 3.85 -15.23 -11.80
N ASP A 81 4.34 -14.06 -11.39
CA ASP A 81 5.48 -13.93 -10.47
C ASP A 81 5.06 -14.13 -9.00
N VAL A 82 4.41 -15.26 -8.75
CA VAL A 82 3.98 -15.67 -7.41
C VAL A 82 5.07 -16.51 -6.75
N THR A 83 5.39 -16.19 -5.50
CA THR A 83 6.38 -16.91 -4.71
C THR A 83 5.71 -17.63 -3.55
N PRO A 84 5.46 -18.95 -3.63
CA PRO A 84 4.89 -19.72 -2.55
C PRO A 84 5.85 -19.83 -1.35
N PHE A 85 5.35 -20.25 -0.19
CA PHE A 85 6.17 -20.51 0.99
C PHE A 85 7.24 -21.57 0.71
N LYS A 86 8.52 -21.23 1.01
CA LYS A 86 9.67 -22.04 0.56
C LYS A 86 10.19 -23.04 1.60
N LEU A 87 9.85 -22.87 2.89
CA LEU A 87 10.40 -23.73 3.95
C LEU A 87 9.63 -25.06 4.13
N ASP A 88 8.56 -25.27 3.34
CA ASP A 88 7.86 -26.54 3.24
C ASP A 88 7.67 -26.96 1.79
N LYS A 89 8.18 -28.15 1.43
CA LYS A 89 8.10 -28.69 0.05
C LYS A 89 6.68 -28.89 -0.43
N SER A 90 5.72 -29.16 0.47
CA SER A 90 4.31 -29.34 0.12
C SER A 90 3.69 -28.05 -0.45
N CYS A 91 4.22 -26.89 -0.07
CA CYS A 91 3.77 -25.58 -0.52
C CYS A 91 4.29 -25.18 -1.90
N TRP A 92 5.40 -25.77 -2.38
CA TRP A 92 6.09 -25.30 -3.59
C TRP A 92 5.25 -25.39 -4.86
N GLN A 93 4.37 -26.38 -4.94
CA GLN A 93 3.47 -26.57 -6.08
C GLN A 93 2.00 -26.28 -5.73
N ALA A 94 1.74 -25.94 -4.46
CA ALA A 94 0.43 -25.49 -4.04
C ALA A 94 0.21 -24.05 -4.50
N PRO A 95 -1.00 -23.67 -4.88
CA PRO A 95 -1.31 -22.31 -5.28
C PRO A 95 -1.32 -21.37 -4.07
N SER A 96 -1.16 -20.09 -4.33
CA SER A 96 -1.28 -19.02 -3.35
C SER A 96 -2.66 -18.36 -3.44
N ARG A 97 -3.25 -18.01 -2.29
CA ARG A 97 -4.57 -17.38 -2.17
C ARG A 97 -4.45 -15.94 -1.70
N PHE A 98 -5.25 -15.07 -2.29
CA PHE A 98 -5.40 -13.65 -1.92
C PHE A 98 -6.87 -13.29 -1.93
N GLU A 99 -7.34 -12.59 -0.88
CA GLU A 99 -8.72 -12.11 -0.83
C GLU A 99 -8.80 -10.74 -0.17
N PHE A 100 -9.56 -9.84 -0.77
CA PHE A 100 -9.87 -8.51 -0.27
C PHE A 100 -11.35 -8.39 0.02
N ILE A 101 -11.69 -7.91 1.20
CA ILE A 101 -13.03 -7.41 1.51
C ILE A 101 -12.92 -5.91 1.65
N ILE A 102 -13.61 -5.17 0.78
CA ILE A 102 -13.52 -3.72 0.72
C ILE A 102 -14.92 -3.07 0.77
N ASN A 103 -14.98 -1.87 1.35
CA ASN A 103 -16.17 -1.02 1.30
C ASN A 103 -15.86 0.20 0.42
N TYR A 104 -16.51 0.30 -0.73
CA TYR A 104 -16.27 1.38 -1.67
C TYR A 104 -17.55 1.77 -2.42
N GLN A 105 -17.78 3.07 -2.61
CA GLN A 105 -18.96 3.64 -3.30
C GLN A 105 -20.31 3.02 -2.85
N GLY A 106 -20.44 2.76 -1.54
CA GLY A 106 -21.69 2.27 -0.95
C GLY A 106 -21.91 0.75 -1.02
N ALA A 107 -21.02 0.00 -1.68
CA ALA A 107 -21.04 -1.46 -1.73
C ALA A 107 -19.88 -2.07 -0.95
N ILE A 108 -20.08 -3.29 -0.44
CA ILE A 108 -18.99 -4.15 0.04
C ILE A 108 -18.69 -5.15 -1.06
N TYR A 109 -17.43 -5.21 -1.47
CA TYR A 109 -16.93 -6.19 -2.44
C TYR A 109 -16.09 -7.22 -1.71
N THR A 110 -16.31 -8.50 -2.02
CA THR A 110 -15.39 -9.58 -1.68
C THR A 110 -14.79 -10.08 -2.99
N TYR A 111 -13.51 -9.80 -3.17
CA TYR A 111 -12.77 -10.21 -4.36
C TYR A 111 -11.56 -11.03 -3.95
N GLY A 112 -11.39 -12.18 -4.55
CA GLY A 112 -10.25 -13.04 -4.31
C GLY A 112 -9.88 -13.89 -5.50
N PHE A 113 -8.67 -14.45 -5.42
CA PHE A 113 -8.15 -15.36 -6.42
C PHE A 113 -7.12 -16.33 -5.82
N VAL A 114 -6.96 -17.46 -6.49
CA VAL A 114 -5.99 -18.49 -6.19
C VAL A 114 -5.13 -18.70 -7.43
N VAL A 115 -3.81 -18.56 -7.30
CA VAL A 115 -2.88 -18.60 -8.44
C VAL A 115 -1.65 -19.45 -8.15
N ASP A 116 -1.10 -20.06 -9.19
CA ASP A 116 0.25 -20.57 -9.22
C ASP A 116 1.07 -19.87 -10.33
N GLU A 117 2.33 -20.25 -10.53
CA GLU A 117 3.20 -19.63 -11.54
C GLU A 117 2.65 -19.71 -12.98
N LYS A 118 1.71 -20.63 -13.28
CA LYS A 118 1.24 -20.90 -14.63
C LYS A 118 -0.12 -20.32 -14.90
N GLU A 119 -1.02 -20.40 -13.92
CA GLU A 119 -2.43 -20.09 -14.16
C GLU A 119 -3.17 -19.63 -12.89
N VAL A 120 -4.28 -18.97 -13.14
CA VAL A 120 -5.31 -18.65 -12.15
C VAL A 120 -6.17 -19.90 -11.96
N ARG A 121 -6.14 -20.46 -10.75
CA ARG A 121 -6.91 -21.66 -10.39
C ARG A 121 -8.36 -21.32 -10.09
N GLU A 122 -8.56 -20.29 -9.29
CA GLU A 122 -9.87 -19.81 -8.87
C GLU A 122 -9.87 -18.29 -8.87
N GLU A 123 -11.03 -17.69 -9.10
CA GLU A 123 -11.25 -16.25 -8.99
C GLU A 123 -12.73 -16.00 -8.72
N TRP A 124 -13.06 -15.11 -7.79
CA TRP A 124 -14.43 -14.78 -7.43
C TRP A 124 -14.61 -13.31 -7.14
N LEU A 125 -15.81 -12.81 -7.44
CA LEU A 125 -16.24 -11.47 -7.11
C LEU A 125 -17.69 -11.47 -6.65
N PHE A 126 -17.89 -11.08 -5.39
CA PHE A 126 -19.21 -10.85 -4.80
C PHE A 126 -19.37 -9.37 -4.44
N ALA A 127 -20.59 -8.88 -4.47
CA ALA A 127 -20.92 -7.54 -4.00
C ALA A 127 -22.13 -7.59 -3.08
N ILE A 128 -22.05 -6.83 -1.97
CA ILE A 128 -23.19 -6.65 -1.06
C ILE A 128 -23.68 -5.23 -1.20
N HIS A 129 -24.88 -5.08 -1.78
CA HIS A 129 -25.61 -3.83 -1.83
C HIS A 129 -26.71 -3.85 -0.76
N ASN A 130 -26.62 -2.95 0.22
CA ASN A 130 -27.46 -2.93 1.42
C ASN A 130 -27.32 -4.19 2.28
N ILE A 131 -28.09 -5.27 2.05
CA ILE A 131 -28.08 -6.52 2.84
C ILE A 131 -27.95 -7.73 1.91
N LYS A 132 -28.20 -7.57 0.61
CA LYS A 132 -28.23 -8.67 -0.35
C LYS A 132 -26.85 -8.84 -0.98
N GLU A 133 -26.27 -10.02 -0.79
CA GLU A 133 -25.09 -10.46 -1.53
C GLU A 133 -25.49 -10.88 -2.96
N VAL A 134 -24.68 -10.50 -3.90
CA VAL A 134 -24.85 -10.80 -5.32
C VAL A 134 -23.52 -11.28 -5.88
N THR A 135 -23.53 -12.46 -6.46
CA THR A 135 -22.39 -12.97 -7.25
C THR A 135 -22.30 -12.15 -8.54
N LEU A 136 -21.12 -11.57 -8.81
CA LEU A 136 -20.81 -11.01 -10.11
C LEU A 136 -20.23 -12.08 -11.02
N PHE A 137 -19.24 -12.83 -10.53
CA PHE A 137 -18.73 -14.01 -11.22
C PHE A 137 -17.96 -14.92 -10.27
N GLU A 138 -17.83 -16.19 -10.69
CA GLU A 138 -16.92 -17.17 -10.15
C GLU A 138 -16.21 -17.89 -11.31
N ARG A 139 -14.90 -18.04 -11.21
CA ARG A 139 -14.06 -18.70 -12.19
C ARG A 139 -13.33 -19.87 -11.53
N LEU A 140 -13.31 -21.00 -12.23
CA LEU A 140 -12.57 -22.20 -11.87
C LEU A 140 -11.79 -22.70 -13.07
N THR A 141 -10.50 -22.93 -12.92
CA THR A 141 -9.67 -23.64 -13.90
C THR A 141 -9.61 -25.12 -13.49
N THR A 142 -10.17 -25.98 -14.30
CA THR A 142 -10.21 -27.43 -14.05
C THR A 142 -8.81 -28.06 -14.19
N ARG A 143 -8.60 -29.24 -13.62
CA ARG A 143 -7.33 -30.01 -13.75
C ARG A 143 -6.86 -30.22 -15.19
N ASN A 144 -7.78 -30.21 -16.15
CA ASN A 144 -7.48 -30.33 -17.58
C ASN A 144 -7.18 -28.96 -18.24
N GLY A 145 -7.01 -27.91 -17.48
CA GLY A 145 -6.73 -26.55 -17.97
C GLY A 145 -7.96 -25.85 -18.60
N LYS A 146 -9.16 -26.43 -18.51
CA LYS A 146 -10.37 -25.77 -19.02
C LYS A 146 -10.88 -24.74 -18.03
N ILE A 147 -11.01 -23.50 -18.50
CA ILE A 147 -11.57 -22.40 -17.72
C ILE A 147 -13.10 -22.44 -17.80
N LYS A 148 -13.74 -22.38 -16.64
CA LYS A 148 -15.18 -22.22 -16.48
C LYS A 148 -15.43 -20.93 -15.73
N VAL A 149 -16.30 -20.07 -16.25
CA VAL A 149 -16.71 -18.83 -15.59
C VAL A 149 -18.23 -18.85 -15.44
N GLU A 150 -18.70 -18.77 -14.21
CA GLU A 150 -20.11 -18.56 -13.89
C GLU A 150 -20.35 -17.06 -13.75
N ILE A 151 -21.19 -16.51 -14.63
CA ILE A 151 -21.47 -15.08 -14.72
C ILE A 151 -22.79 -14.80 -13.99
N GLY A 152 -22.69 -14.00 -12.93
CA GLY A 152 -23.85 -13.60 -12.14
C GLY A 152 -24.77 -12.62 -12.88
N PRO A 153 -26.07 -12.56 -12.49
CA PRO A 153 -27.07 -11.74 -13.17
C PRO A 153 -26.73 -10.24 -13.25
N SER A 154 -26.04 -9.71 -12.24
CA SER A 154 -25.64 -8.29 -12.19
C SER A 154 -24.61 -7.95 -13.25
N LEU A 155 -23.63 -8.82 -13.49
CA LEU A 155 -22.61 -8.68 -14.52
C LEU A 155 -23.16 -9.00 -15.92
N ALA A 156 -23.97 -10.05 -16.02
CA ALA A 156 -24.63 -10.45 -17.27
C ALA A 156 -25.54 -9.34 -17.83
N GLY A 157 -26.17 -8.55 -16.94
CA GLY A 157 -27.13 -7.52 -17.29
C GLY A 157 -28.44 -8.08 -17.86
N LYS A 158 -29.43 -7.20 -18.05
CA LYS A 158 -30.77 -7.58 -18.55
C LYS A 158 -30.81 -7.78 -20.07
N LYS A 159 -29.83 -7.26 -20.83
CA LYS A 159 -29.81 -7.32 -22.29
C LYS A 159 -29.02 -8.53 -22.77
N ALA A 160 -29.59 -9.37 -23.60
CA ALA A 160 -28.94 -10.56 -24.18
C ALA A 160 -27.56 -10.24 -24.82
N LYS A 161 -27.44 -9.12 -25.52
CA LYS A 161 -26.18 -8.67 -26.15
C LYS A 161 -25.06 -8.47 -25.11
N LYS A 162 -25.39 -7.93 -23.92
CA LYS A 162 -24.39 -7.74 -22.86
C LYS A 162 -23.94 -9.07 -22.26
N HIS A 163 -24.88 -9.96 -21.98
CA HIS A 163 -24.58 -11.31 -21.51
C HIS A 163 -23.64 -12.02 -22.48
N GLN A 164 -23.94 -11.97 -23.78
CA GLN A 164 -23.12 -12.58 -24.83
C GLN A 164 -21.71 -11.96 -24.89
N PHE A 165 -21.60 -10.65 -24.70
CA PHE A 165 -20.32 -9.94 -24.66
C PHE A 165 -19.46 -10.39 -23.48
N VAL A 166 -19.99 -10.43 -22.25
CA VAL A 166 -19.27 -10.90 -21.07
C VAL A 166 -18.88 -12.37 -21.20
N LYS A 167 -19.76 -13.20 -21.77
CA LYS A 167 -19.47 -14.61 -22.05
C LYS A 167 -18.31 -14.76 -23.04
N PHE A 168 -18.26 -13.93 -24.09
CA PHE A 168 -17.16 -13.91 -25.04
C PHE A 168 -15.84 -13.56 -24.38
N ILE A 169 -15.82 -12.57 -23.47
CA ILE A 169 -14.63 -12.23 -22.68
C ILE A 169 -14.20 -13.43 -21.84
N ALA A 170 -15.14 -14.09 -21.16
CA ALA A 170 -14.85 -15.27 -20.33
C ALA A 170 -14.23 -16.42 -21.14
N GLU A 171 -14.75 -16.67 -22.35
CA GLU A 171 -14.21 -17.69 -23.27
C GLU A 171 -12.81 -17.33 -23.80
N GLY A 172 -12.52 -16.04 -23.95
CA GLY A 172 -11.22 -15.52 -24.39
C GLY A 172 -10.20 -15.29 -23.28
N THR A 173 -10.60 -15.46 -22.00
CA THR A 173 -9.71 -15.21 -20.86
C THR A 173 -8.54 -16.18 -20.84
N ARG A 174 -7.33 -15.63 -20.75
CA ARG A 174 -6.10 -16.44 -20.71
C ARG A 174 -5.94 -17.15 -19.36
N PRO A 175 -5.34 -18.36 -19.33
CA PRO A 175 -5.11 -19.07 -18.08
C PRO A 175 -4.30 -18.27 -17.06
N ASN A 176 -3.31 -17.53 -17.52
CA ASN A 176 -2.38 -16.76 -16.70
C ASN A 176 -2.85 -15.32 -16.39
N ASN A 177 -4.07 -14.94 -16.77
CA ASN A 177 -4.60 -13.59 -16.48
C ASN A 177 -5.90 -13.66 -15.67
N LEU A 178 -6.14 -12.65 -14.84
CA LEU A 178 -7.39 -12.53 -14.08
C LEU A 178 -8.55 -12.18 -15.01
N PHE A 179 -9.72 -12.78 -14.78
CA PHE A 179 -10.93 -12.43 -15.52
C PHE A 179 -11.38 -11.01 -15.21
N LEU A 180 -11.19 -10.55 -13.98
CA LEU A 180 -11.42 -9.16 -13.59
C LEU A 180 -10.60 -8.19 -14.45
N HIS A 181 -9.32 -8.49 -14.71
CA HIS A 181 -8.46 -7.68 -15.56
C HIS A 181 -8.94 -7.68 -17.03
N GLU A 182 -9.34 -8.84 -17.57
CA GLU A 182 -9.90 -8.89 -18.93
C GLU A 182 -11.21 -8.10 -19.07
N LEU A 183 -12.07 -8.11 -18.03
CA LEU A 183 -13.26 -7.25 -17.98
C LEU A 183 -12.90 -5.76 -17.96
N TYR A 184 -11.85 -5.39 -17.23
CA TYR A 184 -11.34 -4.03 -17.16
C TYR A 184 -10.82 -3.56 -18.53
N GLU A 185 -9.98 -4.34 -19.20
CA GLU A 185 -9.46 -4.05 -20.53
C GLU A 185 -10.57 -3.85 -21.59
N LYS A 186 -11.73 -4.45 -21.37
CA LYS A 186 -12.92 -4.32 -22.23
C LYS A 186 -13.94 -3.30 -21.73
N ASN A 187 -13.57 -2.44 -20.76
CA ASN A 187 -14.39 -1.35 -20.22
C ASN A 187 -15.78 -1.82 -19.70
N VAL A 188 -15.83 -2.96 -19.00
CA VAL A 188 -17.08 -3.44 -18.39
C VAL A 188 -17.40 -2.59 -17.15
N ALA A 189 -18.46 -1.80 -17.20
CA ALA A 189 -18.76 -0.76 -16.22
C ALA A 189 -18.96 -1.28 -14.79
N GLU A 190 -19.51 -2.48 -14.62
CA GLU A 190 -19.89 -3.03 -13.32
C GLU A 190 -18.69 -3.35 -12.43
N ILE A 191 -17.51 -3.56 -13.01
CA ILE A 191 -16.30 -3.86 -12.23
C ILE A 191 -15.42 -2.61 -12.01
N MET A 192 -15.72 -1.51 -12.69
CA MET A 192 -14.91 -0.29 -12.60
C MET A 192 -14.75 0.24 -11.17
N PRO A 193 -15.77 0.26 -10.30
CA PRO A 193 -15.55 0.71 -8.92
C PRO A 193 -14.50 -0.10 -8.17
N LEU A 194 -14.44 -1.42 -8.41
CA LEU A 194 -13.42 -2.28 -7.79
C LEU A 194 -12.03 -1.98 -8.34
N ILE A 195 -11.88 -1.83 -9.65
CA ILE A 195 -10.61 -1.47 -10.28
C ILE A 195 -10.14 -0.09 -9.82
N ASP A 196 -11.03 0.89 -9.75
CA ASP A 196 -10.72 2.24 -9.24
C ASP A 196 -10.20 2.19 -7.80
N TRP A 197 -10.74 1.29 -6.98
CA TRP A 197 -10.24 1.10 -5.63
C TRP A 197 -8.78 0.62 -5.63
N PHE A 198 -8.43 -0.38 -6.43
CA PHE A 198 -7.04 -0.85 -6.53
C PHE A 198 -6.10 0.18 -7.17
N ARG A 199 -6.54 0.93 -8.17
CA ARG A 199 -5.69 1.90 -8.88
C ARG A 199 -5.52 3.23 -8.16
N ALA A 200 -6.59 3.73 -7.56
CA ALA A 200 -6.65 5.10 -7.09
C ALA A 200 -6.84 5.24 -5.58
N VAL A 201 -7.35 4.22 -4.89
CA VAL A 201 -7.60 4.28 -3.44
C VAL A 201 -6.49 3.60 -2.66
N LEU A 202 -6.04 2.42 -3.09
CA LEU A 202 -4.98 1.66 -2.44
C LEU A 202 -3.61 2.21 -2.87
N ILE A 203 -2.89 2.82 -1.92
CA ILE A 203 -1.57 3.40 -2.13
C ILE A 203 -0.56 2.66 -1.27
N ILE A 204 0.44 2.06 -1.90
CA ILE A 204 1.47 1.28 -1.23
C ILE A 204 2.81 2.03 -1.34
N ILE A 205 3.40 2.31 -0.18
CA ILE A 205 4.71 2.98 -0.06
C ILE A 205 5.67 2.02 0.64
N GLY A 206 6.57 1.42 -0.14
CA GLY A 206 7.63 0.55 0.38
C GLY A 206 8.74 1.33 1.08
N PRO A 207 9.71 0.64 1.69
CA PRO A 207 10.79 1.29 2.43
C PRO A 207 11.67 2.19 1.56
N GLU A 208 11.87 1.82 0.29
CA GLU A 208 12.69 2.56 -0.68
C GLU A 208 11.85 3.23 -1.78
N SER A 209 10.54 3.06 -1.74
CA SER A 209 9.66 3.66 -2.73
C SER A 209 9.27 5.08 -2.35
N ASN A 210 9.10 5.90 -3.36
CA ASN A 210 8.66 7.27 -3.23
C ASN A 210 7.17 7.39 -3.57
N TYR A 211 6.50 8.37 -3.00
CA TYR A 211 5.14 8.67 -3.40
C TYR A 211 5.13 9.23 -4.84
N ARG A 212 4.46 8.50 -5.75
CA ARG A 212 4.53 8.78 -7.20
C ARG A 212 4.02 10.15 -7.59
N ASP A 213 2.95 10.61 -6.95
CA ASP A 213 2.27 11.85 -7.34
C ASP A 213 2.78 13.10 -6.59
N LEU A 214 3.83 13.00 -5.76
CA LEU A 214 4.32 14.08 -4.91
C LEU A 214 4.56 15.39 -5.68
N ILE A 215 5.29 15.31 -6.80
CA ILE A 215 5.64 16.48 -7.61
C ILE A 215 4.39 17.07 -8.28
N PHE A 216 3.47 16.21 -8.76
CA PHE A 216 2.22 16.66 -9.37
C PHE A 216 1.31 17.32 -8.34
N ASP A 217 1.13 16.71 -7.18
CA ASP A 217 0.29 17.25 -6.12
C ASP A 217 0.84 18.58 -5.59
N ALA A 218 2.16 18.69 -5.43
CA ALA A 218 2.83 19.94 -5.04
C ALA A 218 2.68 21.04 -6.10
N HIS A 219 2.72 20.69 -7.39
CA HIS A 219 2.55 21.66 -8.47
C HIS A 219 1.09 22.12 -8.64
N MET A 220 0.14 21.20 -8.53
CA MET A 220 -1.27 21.47 -8.81
C MET A 220 -2.03 22.04 -7.60
N ASN A 221 -1.51 21.87 -6.38
CA ASN A 221 -2.21 22.21 -5.14
C ASN A 221 -1.35 23.08 -4.22
N GLY A 222 -1.54 24.40 -4.30
CA GLY A 222 -0.83 25.38 -3.45
C GLY A 222 -1.07 25.18 -1.94
N GLN A 223 -2.24 24.68 -1.52
CA GLN A 223 -2.51 24.36 -0.12
C GLN A 223 -1.68 23.17 0.36
N PHE A 224 -1.50 22.17 -0.50
CA PHE A 224 -0.63 21.04 -0.21
C PHE A 224 0.83 21.49 -0.07
N LEU A 225 1.28 22.33 -0.99
CA LEU A 225 2.63 22.88 -0.96
C LEU A 225 2.92 23.66 0.33
N GLN A 226 1.97 24.52 0.74
CA GLN A 226 2.06 25.25 2.00
C GLN A 226 2.07 24.30 3.19
N PHE A 227 1.15 23.33 3.24
CA PHE A 227 1.09 22.32 4.29
C PHE A 227 2.41 21.55 4.44
N MET A 228 3.02 21.13 3.32
CA MET A 228 4.33 20.48 3.34
C MET A 228 5.40 21.35 4.01
N GLY A 229 5.51 22.63 3.61
CA GLY A 229 6.46 23.55 4.21
C GLY A 229 6.22 23.77 5.70
N ASP A 230 4.98 23.98 6.11
CA ASP A 230 4.61 24.17 7.50
C ASP A 230 4.92 22.95 8.36
N PHE A 231 4.65 21.74 7.84
CA PHE A 231 4.93 20.49 8.55
C PHE A 231 6.44 20.24 8.68
N LEU A 232 7.20 20.40 7.58
CA LEU A 232 8.66 20.22 7.59
C LEU A 232 9.35 21.22 8.55
N ARG A 233 8.86 22.46 8.63
CA ARG A 233 9.33 23.46 9.60
C ARG A 233 9.01 23.05 11.03
N ALA A 234 7.79 22.59 11.29
CA ALA A 234 7.38 22.09 12.61
C ALA A 234 8.14 20.83 13.03
N ALA A 235 8.60 20.03 12.06
CA ALA A 235 9.43 18.83 12.26
C ALA A 235 10.92 19.15 12.47
N ASP A 236 11.31 20.41 12.52
CA ASP A 236 12.69 20.89 12.74
C ASP A 236 13.70 20.28 11.72
N THR A 237 13.26 20.14 10.47
CA THR A 237 14.11 19.60 9.41
C THR A 237 15.10 20.60 8.82
N GLY A 238 14.94 21.88 9.14
CA GLY A 238 15.67 22.98 8.52
C GLY A 238 15.05 23.45 7.20
N VAL A 239 14.07 22.73 6.65
CA VAL A 239 13.37 23.11 5.42
C VAL A 239 12.23 24.08 5.72
N ASP A 240 12.28 25.28 5.15
CA ASP A 240 11.24 26.31 5.30
C ASP A 240 10.06 26.13 4.33
N GLY A 241 10.30 25.49 3.21
CA GLY A 241 9.27 25.29 2.19
C GLY A 241 9.73 24.43 1.04
N ILE A 242 8.78 24.05 0.21
CA ILE A 242 9.03 23.29 -1.01
C ILE A 242 8.67 24.16 -2.22
N VAL A 243 9.51 24.11 -3.26
CA VAL A 243 9.37 24.92 -4.47
C VAL A 243 9.31 24.01 -5.69
N PRO A 244 8.18 23.96 -6.40
CA PRO A 244 8.13 23.34 -7.71
C PRO A 244 8.89 24.19 -8.74
N GLU A 245 9.83 23.57 -9.44
CA GLU A 245 10.61 24.21 -10.50
C GLU A 245 10.30 23.58 -11.85
N LYS A 246 10.01 24.42 -12.87
CA LYS A 246 9.94 23.97 -14.25
C LYS A 246 11.36 23.84 -14.78
N VAL A 247 11.68 22.69 -15.34
CA VAL A 247 13.00 22.40 -15.90
C VAL A 247 12.93 22.43 -17.41
N GLU A 248 13.96 23.01 -18.04
CA GLU A 248 14.10 22.95 -19.49
C GLU A 248 14.22 21.49 -19.96
N PHE A 249 13.38 21.16 -20.93
CA PHE A 249 13.25 19.80 -21.40
C PHE A 249 14.39 19.44 -22.37
N ASN A 250 15.38 18.70 -21.87
CA ASN A 250 16.49 18.22 -22.67
C ASN A 250 16.82 16.76 -22.32
N PHE A 251 16.38 15.82 -23.16
CA PHE A 251 16.60 14.39 -22.94
C PHE A 251 18.08 14.01 -22.88
N GLU A 252 18.90 14.58 -23.75
CA GLU A 252 20.31 14.20 -23.83
C GLU A 252 21.10 14.58 -22.57
N LYS A 253 20.72 15.73 -21.97
CA LYS A 253 21.33 16.22 -20.74
C LYS A 253 20.82 15.49 -19.49
N LEU A 254 19.53 15.20 -19.43
CA LEU A 254 18.88 14.66 -18.23
C LEU A 254 18.82 13.12 -18.22
N PHE A 255 18.70 12.53 -19.41
CA PHE A 255 18.51 11.09 -19.59
C PHE A 255 19.32 10.57 -20.79
N PRO A 256 20.69 10.61 -20.72
CA PRO A 256 21.55 10.31 -21.86
C PRO A 256 21.34 8.90 -22.43
N ASP A 257 20.99 7.95 -21.57
CA ASP A 257 20.84 6.53 -21.94
C ASP A 257 19.41 6.16 -22.36
N LEU A 258 18.51 7.14 -22.53
CA LEU A 258 17.12 6.87 -22.88
C LEU A 258 16.99 6.50 -24.38
N PRO A 259 16.43 5.30 -24.71
CA PRO A 259 16.25 4.89 -26.10
C PRO A 259 15.35 5.85 -26.89
N GLU A 260 15.64 6.06 -28.17
CA GLU A 260 14.84 6.96 -29.05
C GLU A 260 13.36 6.55 -29.13
N SER A 261 13.07 5.26 -29.10
CA SER A 261 11.69 4.76 -29.04
C SER A 261 10.93 5.17 -27.78
N MET A 262 11.65 5.34 -26.66
CA MET A 262 11.09 5.85 -25.41
C MET A 262 10.95 7.38 -25.46
N LYS A 263 11.94 8.11 -25.98
CA LYS A 263 11.86 9.56 -26.16
C LYS A 263 10.62 9.94 -26.99
N SER A 264 10.38 9.23 -28.10
CA SER A 264 9.19 9.43 -28.94
C SER A 264 7.87 9.15 -28.21
N LYS A 265 7.82 8.14 -27.35
CA LYS A 265 6.62 7.88 -26.52
C LYS A 265 6.38 8.97 -25.49
N LEU A 266 7.44 9.43 -24.82
CA LEU A 266 7.37 10.48 -23.82
C LEU A 266 6.95 11.82 -24.42
N THR A 267 7.41 12.16 -25.63
CA THR A 267 6.97 13.39 -26.32
C THR A 267 5.53 13.36 -26.78
N ASN A 268 4.92 12.18 -26.90
CA ASN A 268 3.55 11.99 -27.39
C ASN A 268 2.53 11.66 -26.29
N ILE A 269 2.84 11.94 -25.01
CA ILE A 269 1.89 11.72 -23.91
C ILE A 269 0.64 12.59 -24.07
N SER A 270 -0.50 12.05 -23.63
CA SER A 270 -1.77 12.80 -23.62
C SER A 270 -1.83 13.81 -22.46
N THR A 271 -2.75 14.76 -22.51
CA THR A 271 -2.96 15.78 -21.46
C THR A 271 -3.35 15.21 -20.10
N ASN A 272 -3.80 13.95 -20.05
CA ASN A 272 -4.19 13.27 -18.80
C ASN A 272 -3.12 12.31 -18.27
N GLU A 273 -2.04 12.11 -19.02
CA GLU A 273 -0.96 11.22 -18.61
C GLU A 273 0.05 11.96 -17.74
N ARG A 274 0.45 11.29 -16.66
CA ARG A 274 1.46 11.73 -15.71
C ARG A 274 2.56 10.71 -15.68
N ILE A 275 3.78 11.13 -15.97
CA ILE A 275 4.94 10.24 -16.01
C ILE A 275 5.97 10.71 -15.00
N LEU A 276 6.41 9.82 -14.13
CA LEU A 276 7.54 10.05 -13.25
C LEU A 276 8.80 9.50 -13.90
N LEU A 277 9.83 10.32 -13.97
CA LEU A 277 11.14 9.97 -14.49
C LEU A 277 12.18 10.10 -13.39
N SER A 278 13.09 9.14 -13.32
CA SER A 278 14.24 9.21 -12.42
C SER A 278 15.53 9.28 -13.26
N ALA A 279 16.32 10.29 -13.01
CA ALA A 279 17.65 10.40 -13.65
C ALA A 279 18.68 9.47 -12.97
N PRO A 280 19.78 9.15 -13.64
CA PRO A 280 20.85 8.29 -13.09
C PRO A 280 21.47 8.81 -11.78
N ASP A 281 21.42 10.11 -11.53
CA ASP A 281 21.90 10.75 -10.32
C ASP A 281 20.88 10.78 -9.16
N GLY A 282 19.73 10.12 -9.34
CA GLY A 282 18.66 10.01 -8.35
C GLY A 282 17.63 11.12 -8.39
N ARG A 283 17.86 12.20 -9.19
CA ARG A 283 16.87 13.27 -9.33
C ARG A 283 15.55 12.77 -9.91
N ARG A 284 14.46 13.26 -9.35
CA ARG A 284 13.09 12.89 -9.76
C ARG A 284 12.43 14.02 -10.52
N PHE A 285 11.81 13.67 -11.64
CA PHE A 285 11.09 14.60 -12.48
C PHE A 285 9.68 14.09 -12.76
N ALA A 286 8.72 15.00 -12.74
CA ALA A 286 7.36 14.73 -13.18
C ALA A 286 7.15 15.35 -14.54
N MET A 287 6.74 14.57 -15.53
CA MET A 287 6.44 15.02 -16.87
C MET A 287 4.95 14.98 -17.12
N MET A 288 4.40 16.07 -17.62
CA MET A 288 2.99 16.20 -17.96
C MET A 288 2.82 17.09 -19.19
N ARG A 289 1.68 16.92 -19.85
CA ARG A 289 1.25 17.86 -20.89
C ARG A 289 0.23 18.84 -20.33
N GLU A 290 0.55 20.11 -20.37
CA GLU A 290 -0.34 21.18 -19.93
C GLU A 290 -1.57 21.30 -20.84
N PRO A 291 -2.68 21.90 -20.39
CA PRO A 291 -3.87 22.11 -21.22
C PRO A 291 -3.63 22.91 -22.52
N ASN A 292 -2.59 23.76 -22.54
CA ASN A 292 -2.16 24.49 -23.70
C ASN A 292 -1.39 23.64 -24.73
N GLY A 293 -1.15 22.35 -24.42
CA GLY A 293 -0.40 21.40 -25.25
C GLY A 293 1.11 21.40 -25.02
N GLU A 294 1.62 22.28 -24.16
CA GLU A 294 3.04 22.33 -23.81
C GLU A 294 3.46 21.12 -22.96
N LEU A 295 4.62 20.57 -23.24
CA LEU A 295 5.22 19.49 -22.45
C LEU A 295 6.06 20.12 -21.33
N THR A 296 5.66 19.90 -20.09
CA THR A 296 6.31 20.47 -18.92
C THR A 296 7.03 19.37 -18.12
N LEU A 297 8.27 19.66 -17.75
CA LEU A 297 9.08 18.84 -16.83
C LEU A 297 9.23 19.59 -15.52
N LEU A 298 8.86 18.96 -14.42
CA LEU A 298 8.84 19.53 -13.09
C LEU A 298 9.78 18.76 -12.16
N LYS A 299 10.42 19.46 -11.25
CA LYS A 299 11.07 18.90 -10.06
C LYS A 299 10.70 19.70 -8.82
N LEU A 300 11.04 19.17 -7.64
CA LEU A 300 10.92 19.90 -6.38
C LEU A 300 12.28 20.32 -5.87
N LYS A 301 12.31 21.46 -5.20
CA LYS A 301 13.47 21.94 -4.42
C LYS A 301 13.05 22.21 -2.98
N ALA A 302 13.97 22.00 -2.05
CA ALA A 302 13.82 22.36 -0.65
C ALA A 302 14.36 23.77 -0.43
N ARG A 303 13.52 24.63 0.13
CA ARG A 303 13.88 26.01 0.46
C ARG A 303 14.37 26.11 1.89
N HIS A 304 15.53 26.72 2.09
CA HIS A 304 16.12 26.98 3.37
C HIS A 304 16.27 28.49 3.61
N HIS A 305 16.14 28.90 4.86
CA HIS A 305 16.34 30.30 5.26
C HIS A 305 17.81 30.61 5.57
N LEU A 306 18.34 31.68 5.01
CA LEU A 306 19.68 32.17 5.32
C LEU A 306 19.62 33.08 6.54
N LYS A 307 20.20 32.64 7.66
CA LYS A 307 20.06 33.31 8.96
C LYS A 307 20.47 34.79 8.99
N ASP A 308 21.46 35.15 8.16
CA ASP A 308 22.07 36.50 8.26
C ASP A 308 21.60 37.48 7.17
N ALA A 309 20.82 37.06 6.17
CA ALA A 309 20.47 37.92 5.05
C ALA A 309 18.96 38.09 4.80
N GLY A 310 18.10 37.36 5.52
CA GLY A 310 16.66 37.34 5.21
C GLY A 310 16.33 36.75 3.82
N GLU A 311 17.29 36.08 3.22
CA GLU A 311 17.21 35.46 1.91
C GLU A 311 16.93 33.97 2.04
N HIS A 312 16.50 33.33 0.93
CA HIS A 312 16.30 31.91 0.86
C HIS A 312 17.23 31.28 -0.20
N ILE A 313 17.67 30.07 0.08
CA ILE A 313 18.40 29.23 -0.88
C ILE A 313 17.58 27.97 -1.13
N ASP A 314 17.43 27.62 -2.41
CA ASP A 314 16.70 26.42 -2.83
C ASP A 314 17.70 25.31 -3.17
N PHE A 315 17.67 24.20 -2.41
CA PHE A 315 18.49 23.01 -2.61
C PHE A 315 17.73 21.95 -3.42
N GLU A 316 18.46 21.10 -4.12
CA GLU A 316 17.89 19.88 -4.71
C GLU A 316 17.40 18.96 -3.58
N ILE A 317 16.26 18.28 -3.79
CA ILE A 317 15.67 17.36 -2.78
C ILE A 317 16.65 16.24 -2.43
N GLU A 318 17.48 15.82 -3.37
CA GLU A 318 18.49 14.79 -3.19
C GLU A 318 19.61 15.17 -2.20
N ASN A 319 19.77 16.46 -1.93
CA ASN A 319 20.72 16.97 -0.94
C ASN A 319 20.16 16.96 0.49
N GLU A 320 18.85 16.72 0.64
CA GLU A 320 18.23 16.57 1.94
C GLU A 320 18.54 15.24 2.61
N SER A 321 18.43 15.17 3.93
CA SER A 321 18.57 13.93 4.67
C SER A 321 17.54 12.88 4.22
N ASP A 322 17.89 11.59 4.34
CA ASP A 322 16.97 10.49 4.03
C ASP A 322 15.67 10.61 4.83
N GLY A 323 15.76 11.04 6.09
CA GLY A 323 14.59 11.26 6.96
C GLY A 323 13.69 12.37 6.46
N THR A 324 14.26 13.50 6.04
CA THR A 324 13.50 14.62 5.44
C THR A 324 12.80 14.17 4.15
N ARG A 325 13.52 13.48 3.26
CA ARG A 325 12.95 12.95 2.02
C ARG A 325 11.84 11.93 2.29
N ARG A 326 12.06 11.03 3.24
CA ARG A 326 11.04 10.06 3.67
C ARG A 326 9.80 10.75 4.20
N LEU A 327 9.96 11.74 5.07
CA LEU A 327 8.84 12.52 5.61
C LEU A 327 8.05 13.20 4.47
N MET A 328 8.72 13.82 3.50
CA MET A 328 8.06 14.44 2.34
C MET A 328 7.19 13.43 1.56
N ASP A 329 7.68 12.23 1.34
CA ASP A 329 6.93 11.16 0.65
C ASP A 329 5.71 10.65 1.46
N LEU A 330 5.69 10.85 2.78
CA LEU A 330 4.58 10.45 3.65
C LEU A 330 3.52 11.54 3.84
N LEU A 331 3.86 12.83 3.71
CA LEU A 331 2.94 13.95 3.94
C LEU A 331 1.64 13.90 3.11
N PRO A 332 1.62 13.38 1.87
CA PRO A 332 0.37 13.19 1.12
C PRO A 332 -0.68 12.38 1.88
N ALA A 333 -0.28 11.40 2.70
CA ALA A 333 -1.21 10.62 3.49
C ALA A 333 -1.98 11.47 4.52
N LEU A 334 -1.35 12.49 5.09
CA LEU A 334 -1.99 13.42 6.03
C LEU A 334 -3.03 14.30 5.35
N LEU A 335 -2.71 14.83 4.17
CA LEU A 335 -3.62 15.71 3.45
C LEU A 335 -4.80 14.96 2.83
N HIS A 336 -4.53 13.83 2.18
CA HIS A 336 -5.57 13.05 1.51
C HIS A 336 -6.56 12.43 2.50
N SER A 337 -6.15 12.17 3.75
CA SER A 337 -7.06 11.67 4.77
C SER A 337 -8.21 12.64 5.07
N LYS A 338 -8.05 13.94 4.80
CA LYS A 338 -9.08 14.99 4.98
C LYS A 338 -10.15 14.98 3.89
N SER A 339 -9.74 14.74 2.64
CA SER A 339 -10.58 15.00 1.46
C SER A 339 -11.02 13.74 0.71
N SER A 340 -10.33 12.61 0.90
CA SER A 340 -10.53 11.41 0.08
C SER A 340 -10.47 10.10 0.87
N GLU A 341 -11.17 9.08 0.34
CA GLU A 341 -11.19 7.73 0.89
C GLU A 341 -9.94 6.92 0.43
N LYS A 342 -8.72 7.39 0.78
CA LYS A 342 -7.50 6.66 0.46
C LYS A 342 -7.16 5.62 1.54
N VAL A 343 -6.49 4.56 1.12
CA VAL A 343 -5.93 3.50 1.97
C VAL A 343 -4.43 3.46 1.74
N TYR A 344 -3.67 3.96 2.70
CA TYR A 344 -2.21 3.96 2.65
C TYR A 344 -1.66 2.74 3.36
N LEU A 345 -0.79 2.01 2.68
CA LEU A 345 0.06 0.97 3.24
C LEU A 345 1.50 1.49 3.22
N ILE A 346 2.08 1.69 4.39
CA ILE A 346 3.45 2.20 4.51
C ILE A 346 4.32 1.15 5.21
N ASP A 347 5.27 0.61 4.46
CA ASP A 347 6.24 -0.33 5.03
C ASP A 347 7.39 0.45 5.68
N GLU A 348 7.76 0.05 6.92
CA GLU A 348 8.82 0.68 7.72
C GLU A 348 8.65 2.20 7.80
N ILE A 349 7.56 2.64 8.46
CA ILE A 349 7.27 4.08 8.60
C ILE A 349 8.41 4.83 9.28
N ASP A 350 9.10 4.18 10.21
CA ASP A 350 10.21 4.68 11.02
C ASP A 350 11.55 4.69 10.30
N ARG A 351 11.63 4.13 9.07
CA ARG A 351 12.89 4.06 8.33
C ARG A 351 13.49 5.44 8.10
N SER A 352 14.75 5.62 8.49
CA SER A 352 15.52 6.86 8.40
C SER A 352 14.93 8.06 9.16
N MET A 353 13.85 7.88 9.93
CA MET A 353 13.25 8.94 10.73
C MET A 353 13.58 8.80 12.20
N HIS A 354 13.72 9.94 12.87
CA HIS A 354 13.82 9.96 14.32
C HIS A 354 12.47 9.49 14.93
N PRO A 355 12.45 8.70 16.03
CA PRO A 355 11.23 8.18 16.65
C PRO A 355 10.16 9.25 16.93
N LEU A 356 10.58 10.46 17.32
CA LEU A 356 9.67 11.58 17.54
C LEU A 356 8.97 12.06 16.27
N LEU A 357 9.62 11.96 15.11
CA LEU A 357 9.00 12.32 13.82
C LEU A 357 7.95 11.30 13.40
N SER A 358 8.23 10.00 13.57
CA SER A 358 7.26 8.93 13.33
C SER A 358 6.04 9.10 14.23
N ARG A 359 6.26 9.45 15.51
CA ARG A 359 5.18 9.72 16.46
C ARG A 359 4.38 10.96 16.06
N MET A 360 5.06 12.08 15.75
CA MET A 360 4.43 13.33 15.29
C MET A 360 3.55 13.10 14.06
N PHE A 361 4.04 12.31 13.09
CA PHE A 361 3.27 11.95 11.90
C PHE A 361 1.99 11.18 12.26
N LEU A 362 2.08 10.16 13.12
CA LEU A 362 0.92 9.39 13.56
C LEU A 362 -0.06 10.23 14.38
N GLU A 363 0.43 11.07 15.27
CA GLU A 363 -0.42 11.99 16.04
C GLU A 363 -1.16 12.97 15.12
N ALA A 364 -0.48 13.52 14.11
CA ALA A 364 -1.10 14.38 13.11
C ALA A 364 -2.17 13.65 12.31
N TYR A 365 -1.92 12.39 11.93
CA TYR A 365 -2.90 11.57 11.21
C TYR A 365 -4.12 11.21 12.06
N LEU A 366 -3.91 10.82 13.32
CA LEU A 366 -4.95 10.26 14.18
C LEU A 366 -5.80 11.32 14.88
N ASN A 367 -5.19 12.44 15.30
CA ASN A 367 -5.84 13.46 16.13
C ASN A 367 -6.48 14.60 15.34
N ASP A 368 -6.34 14.66 14.02
CA ASP A 368 -7.03 15.67 13.23
C ASP A 368 -8.55 15.37 13.20
N PRO A 369 -9.39 16.26 13.77
CA PRO A 369 -10.83 16.07 13.85
C PRO A 369 -11.54 16.13 12.48
N GLU A 370 -10.92 16.73 11.47
CA GLU A 370 -11.39 16.76 10.10
C GLU A 370 -10.94 15.55 9.28
N CYS A 371 -9.95 14.81 9.78
CA CYS A 371 -9.47 13.58 9.17
C CYS A 371 -10.40 12.41 9.46
N GLY A 372 -11.29 12.09 8.56
CA GLY A 372 -12.28 11.07 8.84
C GLY A 372 -12.47 9.99 7.77
N ARG A 373 -11.77 10.06 6.64
CA ARG A 373 -12.14 9.22 5.48
C ARG A 373 -11.05 8.25 5.01
N GLY A 374 -9.80 8.41 5.43
CA GLY A 374 -8.69 7.57 5.03
C GLY A 374 -8.38 6.43 6.00
N GLN A 375 -7.63 5.42 5.53
CA GLN A 375 -7.02 4.38 6.35
C GLN A 375 -5.49 4.41 6.19
N LEU A 376 -4.78 4.14 7.29
CA LEU A 376 -3.32 4.07 7.36
C LEU A 376 -2.91 2.73 7.98
N ILE A 377 -2.31 1.88 7.20
CA ILE A 377 -1.75 0.59 7.64
C ILE A 377 -0.23 0.72 7.55
N ILE A 378 0.44 0.55 8.68
CA ILE A 378 1.89 0.74 8.77
C ILE A 378 2.57 -0.52 9.30
N THR A 379 3.81 -0.73 8.88
CA THR A 379 4.74 -1.60 9.60
C THR A 379 5.79 -0.75 10.30
N THR A 380 6.25 -1.18 11.45
CA THR A 380 7.25 -0.46 12.24
C THR A 380 8.07 -1.39 13.12
N HIS A 381 9.28 -0.94 13.45
CA HIS A 381 10.13 -1.54 14.48
C HIS A 381 10.19 -0.66 15.75
N GLU A 382 9.56 0.52 15.70
CA GLU A 382 9.63 1.51 16.78
C GLU A 382 8.70 1.14 17.94
N SER A 383 9.29 0.63 19.03
CA SER A 383 8.55 0.22 20.20
C SER A 383 7.87 1.37 20.96
N GLN A 384 8.39 2.60 20.82
CA GLN A 384 7.81 3.79 21.46
C GLN A 384 6.43 4.16 20.90
N LEU A 385 6.07 3.66 19.69
CA LEU A 385 4.74 3.84 19.14
C LEU A 385 3.71 2.86 19.76
N LEU A 386 4.13 1.85 20.53
CA LEU A 386 3.27 0.95 21.31
C LEU A 386 2.74 1.69 22.55
N ASP A 387 1.93 2.70 22.33
CA ASP A 387 1.37 3.52 23.39
C ASP A 387 -0.16 3.56 23.29
N ARG A 388 -0.85 3.20 24.39
CA ARG A 388 -2.31 3.25 24.50
C ARG A 388 -2.88 4.68 24.48
N ASN A 389 -2.05 5.69 24.61
CA ASN A 389 -2.46 7.08 24.42
C ASN A 389 -2.39 7.49 22.94
N LEU A 390 -1.70 6.70 22.11
CA LEU A 390 -1.61 6.88 20.67
C LEU A 390 -2.53 5.95 19.89
N LEU A 391 -2.56 4.65 20.24
CA LEU A 391 -3.24 3.60 19.48
C LEU A 391 -4.27 2.86 20.33
N ARG A 392 -5.32 2.37 19.68
CA ARG A 392 -6.29 1.42 20.21
C ARG A 392 -5.66 0.01 20.26
N ARG A 393 -6.20 -0.87 21.08
CA ARG A 393 -5.69 -2.26 21.15
C ARG A 393 -5.94 -3.04 19.85
N ASP A 394 -7.05 -2.77 19.18
CA ASP A 394 -7.42 -3.40 17.91
C ASP A 394 -6.69 -2.80 16.70
N GLU A 395 -6.00 -1.66 16.87
CA GLU A 395 -5.10 -1.07 15.87
C GLU A 395 -3.69 -1.67 15.94
N ILE A 396 -3.34 -2.36 17.01
CA ILE A 396 -2.01 -2.95 17.21
C ILE A 396 -2.03 -4.42 16.79
N TRP A 397 -1.19 -4.73 15.82
CA TRP A 397 -1.02 -6.07 15.26
C TRP A 397 0.41 -6.55 15.44
N PHE A 398 0.58 -7.85 15.58
CA PHE A 398 1.87 -8.52 15.68
C PHE A 398 2.04 -9.49 14.53
N ALA A 399 3.26 -9.54 14.00
CA ALA A 399 3.71 -10.56 13.07
C ALA A 399 4.81 -11.37 13.74
N GLU A 400 4.64 -12.68 13.81
CA GLU A 400 5.57 -13.61 14.45
C GLU A 400 5.83 -14.82 13.57
N LYS A 401 7.04 -15.38 13.61
CA LYS A 401 7.35 -16.64 12.95
C LYS A 401 7.19 -17.80 13.92
N ASP A 402 6.56 -18.85 13.46
CA ASP A 402 6.54 -20.14 14.14
C ASP A 402 7.90 -20.87 14.01
N LYS A 403 8.01 -22.04 14.66
CA LYS A 403 9.22 -22.88 14.64
C LYS A 403 9.56 -23.41 13.23
N ASN A 404 8.60 -23.41 12.31
CA ASN A 404 8.76 -23.84 10.92
C ASN A 404 9.04 -22.67 9.96
N GLY A 405 9.16 -21.45 10.49
CA GLY A 405 9.41 -20.25 9.74
C GLY A 405 8.18 -19.64 9.06
N GLY A 406 6.98 -20.16 9.34
CA GLY A 406 5.70 -19.60 8.90
C GLY A 406 5.35 -18.34 9.69
N SER A 407 4.92 -17.28 8.98
CA SER A 407 4.46 -16.05 9.64
C SER A 407 3.00 -16.14 10.06
N HIS A 408 2.69 -15.62 11.24
CA HIS A 408 1.34 -15.51 11.80
C HIS A 408 1.05 -14.06 12.17
N LEU A 409 -0.19 -13.64 11.96
CA LEU A 409 -0.70 -12.32 12.33
C LEU A 409 -1.73 -12.45 13.44
N TYR A 410 -1.61 -11.62 14.48
CA TYR A 410 -2.60 -11.54 15.55
C TYR A 410 -2.68 -10.13 16.13
N SER A 411 -3.83 -9.76 16.67
CA SER A 411 -4.07 -8.45 17.25
C SER A 411 -3.81 -8.42 18.76
N LEU A 412 -3.32 -7.30 19.29
CA LEU A 412 -3.25 -7.05 20.73
C LEU A 412 -4.63 -7.17 21.39
N SER A 413 -5.71 -7.00 20.67
CA SER A 413 -7.08 -7.17 21.19
C SER A 413 -7.41 -8.58 21.61
N GLU A 414 -6.66 -9.60 21.15
CA GLU A 414 -6.79 -11.00 21.52
C GLU A 414 -6.23 -11.30 22.93
N PHE A 415 -5.39 -10.39 23.45
CA PHE A 415 -4.78 -10.52 24.76
C PHE A 415 -5.60 -9.81 25.85
N LYS A 416 -5.65 -10.40 27.04
CA LYS A 416 -6.19 -9.75 28.24
C LYS A 416 -5.13 -8.82 28.85
N VAL A 417 -5.06 -7.59 28.38
CA VAL A 417 -4.09 -6.60 28.86
C VAL A 417 -4.72 -5.72 29.91
N ARG A 418 -4.05 -5.56 31.07
CA ARG A 418 -4.45 -4.59 32.11
C ARG A 418 -4.29 -3.16 31.60
N ASN A 419 -5.14 -2.24 32.09
CA ASN A 419 -5.14 -0.85 31.63
C ASN A 419 -3.90 -0.04 32.03
N ASP A 420 -3.23 -0.46 33.09
CA ASP A 420 -2.03 0.17 33.69
C ASP A 420 -0.72 -0.36 33.11
N LEU A 421 -0.77 -1.39 32.26
CA LEU A 421 0.42 -1.97 31.64
C LEU A 421 0.99 -1.01 30.56
N LYS A 422 2.26 -0.64 30.73
CA LYS A 422 3.03 0.01 29.66
C LYS A 422 3.25 -1.00 28.52
N LEU A 423 2.61 -0.80 27.37
CA LEU A 423 2.64 -1.75 26.25
C LEU A 423 4.04 -1.97 25.71
N GLU A 424 4.81 -0.89 25.55
CA GLU A 424 6.21 -0.95 25.12
C GLU A 424 7.02 -1.92 26.00
N LYS A 425 6.98 -1.75 27.32
CA LYS A 425 7.69 -2.63 28.24
C LYS A 425 7.20 -4.07 28.14
N GLY A 426 5.86 -4.27 28.09
CA GLY A 426 5.28 -5.61 27.94
C GLY A 426 5.70 -6.30 26.65
N TYR A 427 5.85 -5.55 25.55
CA TYR A 427 6.35 -6.07 24.27
C TYR A 427 7.83 -6.46 24.38
N LEU A 428 8.67 -5.57 24.88
CA LEU A 428 10.11 -5.84 25.07
C LEU A 428 10.39 -6.98 26.04
N ASP A 429 9.53 -7.18 27.05
CA ASP A 429 9.55 -8.32 27.99
C ASP A 429 9.03 -9.63 27.32
N GLY A 430 8.62 -9.62 26.05
CA GLY A 430 8.12 -10.80 25.32
C GLY A 430 6.70 -11.24 25.66
N ARG A 431 5.93 -10.45 26.40
CA ARG A 431 4.57 -10.84 26.87
C ARG A 431 3.55 -11.04 25.75
N PHE A 432 3.80 -10.42 24.59
CA PHE A 432 2.92 -10.47 23.42
C PHE A 432 3.52 -11.31 22.29
N GLY A 433 4.69 -11.95 22.48
CA GLY A 433 5.43 -12.58 21.40
C GLY A 433 6.05 -11.55 20.45
N ALA A 434 6.32 -11.96 19.22
CA ALA A 434 6.79 -11.13 18.10
C ALA A 434 8.10 -10.35 18.37
N ILE A 435 8.89 -10.77 19.38
CA ILE A 435 10.22 -10.23 19.66
C ILE A 435 11.30 -11.15 19.10
N PRO A 436 12.51 -10.62 18.80
CA PRO A 436 13.62 -11.46 18.37
C PRO A 436 14.11 -12.38 19.52
N PHE A 437 14.31 -13.65 19.22
CA PHE A 437 15.03 -14.55 20.11
C PHE A 437 16.52 -14.33 19.91
N LEU A 438 17.14 -13.59 20.83
CA LEU A 438 18.58 -13.37 20.81
C LEU A 438 19.26 -14.63 21.33
N GLY A 439 20.15 -15.20 20.53
CA GLY A 439 21.02 -16.31 20.94
C GLY A 439 22.07 -15.83 21.95
N ASP A 440 22.71 -16.79 22.60
CA ASP A 440 23.82 -16.54 23.50
C ASP A 440 25.08 -16.15 22.69
N LEU A 441 25.56 -14.94 22.89
CA LEU A 441 26.75 -14.42 22.19
C LEU A 441 28.03 -15.18 22.60
N GLU A 442 28.07 -15.78 23.79
CA GLU A 442 29.21 -16.56 24.28
C GLU A 442 29.47 -17.82 23.43
N ASN A 443 28.45 -18.29 22.71
CA ASN A 443 28.54 -19.44 21.81
C ASN A 443 28.95 -19.07 20.37
N LEU A 444 29.29 -17.81 20.09
CA LEU A 444 29.74 -17.39 18.76
C LEU A 444 31.24 -17.74 18.57
N PRO A 445 31.62 -18.28 17.41
CA PRO A 445 33.01 -18.74 17.13
C PRO A 445 34.10 -17.68 17.30
N TYR A 446 33.74 -16.39 17.24
CA TYR A 446 34.73 -15.29 17.39
C TYR A 446 34.94 -14.86 18.84
N CYS A 447 34.13 -15.28 19.79
CA CYS A 447 34.33 -14.95 21.20
C CYS A 447 35.37 -15.86 21.87
N SER A 448 35.82 -16.90 21.16
CA SER A 448 36.84 -17.85 21.64
C SER A 448 38.27 -17.54 21.16
N VAL A 449 38.56 -16.39 20.53
CA VAL A 449 39.87 -15.98 20.10
C VAL A 449 40.41 -14.94 21.08
N GLY A 450 40.81 -15.40 22.28
CA GLY A 450 41.36 -14.53 23.32
C GLY A 450 41.77 -15.28 24.58
N GLU A 451 42.59 -16.31 24.45
CA GLU A 451 43.56 -16.76 25.48
C GLU A 451 44.91 -17.04 24.87
#